data_164cc6908f006262036c3946da24f575
#
_entry.id   164cc6908f006262036c3946da24f575
#
_cell.length_a   1.000
_cell.length_b   1.000
_cell.length_c   1.000
_cell.angle_alpha   90.00
_cell.angle_beta   90.00
_cell.angle_gamma   90.00
#
_symmetry.space_group_name_H-M   'P 1'
#
loop_
_entity.id
_entity.type
_entity.pdbx_description
1 polymer ?
#
loop_
_entity_poly.entity_id
_entity_poly.type
_entity_poly.pdbx_seq_one_letter_code
_entity_poly.pdbx_strand_id
1 'polypeptide(L)'
;MKAVGAVILAGVLSLAAGCSATGGKQAKEAAGITGGGVDTPRYTVAMISHGAPGDTFWDLVRAGAEDAAKKNNLELRYSSNPQAPEQANLVQNAIDSHVDGIALTLPNADALGPVARKAAQDNITTVGLNAGMSDYSKYGISAFFGQDETVSGKAAGERLAKEKARKVLCVIHEQGNSSQESRCAGVKKGLGSAGSMEILYVNGMDLTSVESTVEAKLAQDKSVDWIMGLQAPVAMTAQKAADAAGSQAKVATFDTDSALVNAIQQGKIAFAIDQQPYLQGYMAIDALWLAKRNGSMPGGGQPVYTGPSFIDQSNVDTIADAAQAGLR
;
A
#
# COMPACT_ATOMS: atom_id res chain seq x y z
N MET A 1 -60.17 -5.58 78.28
CA MET A 1 -60.54 -4.61 77.22
C MET A 1 -59.34 -4.37 76.34
N LYS A 2 -59.52 -4.64 75.09
CA LYS A 2 -58.67 -4.30 73.88
C LYS A 2 -57.26 -4.89 73.81
N ALA A 3 -57.17 -5.98 73.08
CA ALA A 3 -55.95 -6.53 72.51
C ALA A 3 -55.44 -5.67 71.29
N VAL A 4 -54.15 -5.53 71.19
CA VAL A 4 -53.50 -5.02 69.94
C VAL A 4 -52.51 -6.10 69.47
N GLY A 5 -52.79 -6.68 68.29
CA GLY A 5 -51.97 -7.68 67.66
C GLY A 5 -50.77 -7.08 66.93
N ALA A 6 -49.65 -7.67 67.11
CA ALA A 6 -48.44 -7.38 66.32
C ALA A 6 -48.26 -8.43 65.14
N VAL A 7 -48.27 -7.95 63.93
CA VAL A 7 -47.98 -8.74 62.71
C VAL A 7 -46.49 -8.69 62.47
N ILE A 8 -45.82 -9.86 62.49
CA ILE A 8 -44.42 -10.03 62.13
C ILE A 8 -44.39 -10.33 60.66
N LEU A 9 -43.77 -9.43 59.86
CA LEU A 9 -43.52 -9.61 58.45
C LEU A 9 -42.13 -10.22 58.28
N ALA A 10 -42.03 -11.49 57.85
CA ALA A 10 -40.77 -12.16 57.51
C ALA A 10 -40.36 -11.77 56.09
N GLY A 11 -39.28 -10.99 55.98
CA GLY A 11 -38.68 -10.65 54.72
C GLY A 11 -37.73 -11.76 54.22
N VAL A 12 -38.07 -12.34 53.09
CA VAL A 12 -37.20 -13.30 52.39
C VAL A 12 -36.13 -12.52 51.60
N LEU A 13 -34.87 -12.62 52.04
CA LEU A 13 -33.72 -12.12 51.29
C LEU A 13 -33.39 -13.13 50.17
N SER A 14 -33.72 -12.79 48.93
CA SER A 14 -33.26 -13.51 47.74
C SER A 14 -31.81 -13.07 47.39
N LEU A 15 -30.83 -13.91 47.66
CA LEU A 15 -29.47 -13.73 47.14
C LEU A 15 -29.48 -14.06 45.62
N ALA A 16 -29.48 -13.03 44.77
CA ALA A 16 -29.15 -13.16 43.36
C ALA A 16 -27.64 -13.23 43.22
N ALA A 17 -27.13 -14.45 43.04
CA ALA A 17 -25.73 -14.65 42.61
C ALA A 17 -25.60 -14.27 41.11
N GLY A 18 -25.22 -13.02 40.87
CA GLY A 18 -24.85 -12.56 39.52
C GLY A 18 -23.53 -13.19 39.09
N CYS A 19 -23.59 -14.16 38.21
CA CYS A 19 -22.39 -14.60 37.49
C CYS A 19 -21.88 -13.46 36.60
N SER A 20 -20.80 -12.82 37.02
CA SER A 20 -20.07 -11.85 36.19
C SER A 20 -19.48 -12.55 34.98
N ALA A 21 -19.90 -12.17 33.78
CA ALA A 21 -19.38 -12.68 32.50
C ALA A 21 -17.95 -12.23 32.19
N THR A 22 -17.25 -11.56 33.11
CA THR A 22 -15.94 -10.92 32.89
C THR A 22 -14.78 -11.64 33.60
N GLY A 23 -14.88 -12.93 33.90
CA GLY A 23 -13.74 -13.73 34.36
C GLY A 23 -12.91 -13.15 35.51
N GLY A 24 -13.53 -12.45 36.47
CA GLY A 24 -12.88 -12.05 37.72
C GLY A 24 -11.93 -10.84 37.67
N LYS A 25 -11.80 -10.14 36.57
CA LYS A 25 -11.12 -8.84 36.52
C LYS A 25 -12.19 -7.73 36.54
N GLN A 26 -12.15 -6.89 37.56
CA GLN A 26 -12.91 -5.64 37.52
C GLN A 26 -12.47 -4.84 36.31
N ALA A 27 -13.44 -4.49 35.43
CA ALA A 27 -13.18 -3.52 34.37
C ALA A 27 -12.78 -2.21 35.08
N LYS A 28 -11.56 -1.73 34.87
CA LYS A 28 -11.21 -0.36 35.20
C LYS A 28 -12.14 0.51 34.38
N GLU A 29 -12.96 1.33 35.07
CA GLU A 29 -13.68 2.39 34.39
C GLU A 29 -12.67 3.23 33.61
N ALA A 30 -12.81 3.22 32.29
CA ALA A 30 -11.99 4.02 31.41
C ALA A 30 -12.33 5.50 31.70
N ALA A 31 -11.40 6.19 32.35
CA ALA A 31 -11.49 7.63 32.50
C ALA A 31 -11.62 8.24 31.10
N GLY A 32 -12.82 8.74 30.79
CA GLY A 32 -13.17 9.68 29.74
C GLY A 32 -12.35 9.63 28.44
N ILE A 33 -12.47 8.56 27.64
CA ILE A 33 -11.99 8.58 26.23
C ILE A 33 -13.09 9.27 25.42
N THR A 34 -13.01 10.59 25.32
CA THR A 34 -13.78 11.38 24.37
C THR A 34 -13.07 11.39 23.01
N GLY A 35 -13.10 10.27 22.28
CA GLY A 35 -12.55 10.13 20.95
C GLY A 35 -11.94 8.74 20.80
N GLY A 36 -12.40 7.94 19.83
CA GLY A 36 -12.14 6.53 19.63
C GLY A 36 -10.68 6.07 19.44
N GLY A 37 -9.77 6.54 20.27
CA GLY A 37 -8.36 6.11 20.29
C GLY A 37 -8.09 5.07 21.38
N VAL A 38 -6.96 4.37 21.25
CA VAL A 38 -6.48 3.38 22.22
C VAL A 38 -5.85 4.05 23.44
N ASP A 39 -6.02 3.45 24.64
CA ASP A 39 -5.33 3.86 25.86
C ASP A 39 -3.89 3.28 25.89
N THR A 40 -3.00 3.87 25.10
CA THR A 40 -1.58 3.53 25.06
C THR A 40 -0.72 4.77 25.17
N PRO A 41 0.52 4.68 25.70
CA PRO A 41 1.50 5.74 25.55
C PRO A 41 1.63 6.16 24.08
N ARG A 42 1.88 7.45 23.84
CA ARG A 42 2.12 7.95 22.51
C ARG A 42 3.52 7.53 22.05
N TYR A 43 3.58 6.64 21.07
CA TYR A 43 4.83 6.23 20.43
C TYR A 43 5.08 7.07 19.18
N THR A 44 6.38 7.27 18.85
CA THR A 44 6.80 7.95 17.61
C THR A 44 7.26 6.93 16.59
N VAL A 45 6.64 6.90 15.42
CA VAL A 45 7.02 6.02 14.30
C VAL A 45 7.38 6.84 13.08
N ALA A 46 8.35 6.37 12.31
CA ALA A 46 8.72 6.98 11.03
C ALA A 46 8.20 6.12 9.87
N MET A 47 7.65 6.76 8.83
CA MET A 47 7.43 6.13 7.53
C MET A 47 8.33 6.81 6.50
N ILE A 48 9.19 6.01 5.86
CA ILE A 48 10.15 6.50 4.86
C ILE A 48 9.90 5.79 3.55
N SER A 49 9.44 6.53 2.54
CA SER A 49 9.13 6.01 1.21
C SER A 49 10.08 6.56 0.15
N HIS A 50 10.01 5.99 -1.07
CA HIS A 50 10.70 6.51 -2.25
C HIS A 50 9.82 7.41 -3.12
N GLY A 51 8.68 7.86 -2.59
CA GLY A 51 7.75 8.73 -3.31
C GLY A 51 8.38 10.04 -3.74
N ALA A 52 8.10 10.45 -4.98
CA ALA A 52 8.39 11.78 -5.45
C ALA A 52 7.34 12.79 -4.98
N PRO A 53 7.68 14.09 -4.87
CA PRO A 53 6.67 15.11 -4.57
C PRO A 53 5.54 15.13 -5.60
N GLY A 54 4.28 15.13 -5.12
CA GLY A 54 3.10 15.18 -5.98
C GLY A 54 2.67 13.83 -6.59
N ASP A 55 3.27 12.73 -6.14
CA ASP A 55 2.90 11.39 -6.56
C ASP A 55 1.65 10.91 -5.80
N THR A 56 0.53 10.81 -6.52
CA THR A 56 -0.80 10.46 -5.98
C THR A 56 -0.84 9.08 -5.33
N PHE A 57 -0.03 8.12 -5.77
CA PHE A 57 0.09 6.81 -5.15
C PHE A 57 0.58 6.92 -3.69
N TRP A 58 1.60 7.76 -3.46
CA TRP A 58 2.15 7.94 -2.12
C TRP A 58 1.26 8.76 -1.21
N ASP A 59 0.41 9.63 -1.76
CA ASP A 59 -0.64 10.31 -0.98
C ASP A 59 -1.64 9.30 -0.41
N LEU A 60 -2.04 8.27 -1.17
CA LEU A 60 -2.90 7.18 -0.69
C LEU A 60 -2.23 6.34 0.41
N VAL A 61 -0.96 5.96 0.21
CA VAL A 61 -0.17 5.23 1.23
C VAL A 61 -0.09 6.04 2.52
N ARG A 62 0.21 7.33 2.39
CA ARG A 62 0.30 8.26 3.51
C ARG A 62 -1.04 8.42 4.23
N ALA A 63 -2.14 8.58 3.52
CA ALA A 63 -3.48 8.68 4.11
C ALA A 63 -3.81 7.47 4.99
N GLY A 64 -3.53 6.25 4.51
CA GLY A 64 -3.70 5.03 5.30
C GLY A 64 -2.82 5.00 6.55
N ALA A 65 -1.56 5.43 6.42
CA ALA A 65 -0.63 5.51 7.54
C ALA A 65 -1.08 6.53 8.61
N GLU A 66 -1.57 7.70 8.18
CA GLU A 66 -2.07 8.76 9.06
C GLU A 66 -3.33 8.31 9.83
N ASP A 67 -4.25 7.60 9.17
CA ASP A 67 -5.44 7.07 9.82
C ASP A 67 -5.10 5.97 10.84
N ALA A 68 -4.17 5.08 10.53
CA ALA A 68 -3.68 4.09 11.49
C ALA A 68 -2.96 4.75 12.67
N ALA A 69 -2.16 5.77 12.43
CA ALA A 69 -1.46 6.52 13.47
C ALA A 69 -2.44 7.24 14.39
N LYS A 70 -3.46 7.90 13.84
CA LYS A 70 -4.51 8.58 14.59
C LYS A 70 -5.30 7.59 15.46
N LYS A 71 -5.73 6.46 14.89
CA LYS A 71 -6.44 5.39 15.60
C LYS A 71 -5.64 4.85 16.78
N ASN A 72 -4.33 4.66 16.61
CA ASN A 72 -3.46 3.99 17.56
C ASN A 72 -2.67 4.95 18.48
N ASN A 73 -3.01 6.24 18.51
CA ASN A 73 -2.31 7.27 19.30
C ASN A 73 -0.81 7.34 19.02
N LEU A 74 -0.41 7.26 17.74
CA LEU A 74 0.99 7.39 17.32
C LEU A 74 1.29 8.81 16.85
N GLU A 75 2.55 9.25 17.01
CA GLU A 75 3.14 10.34 16.26
C GLU A 75 3.79 9.77 14.99
N LEU A 76 3.20 10.04 13.84
CA LEU A 76 3.75 9.62 12.55
C LEU A 76 4.66 10.71 11.97
N ARG A 77 5.90 10.36 11.67
CA ARG A 77 6.85 11.19 10.92
C ARG A 77 7.00 10.62 9.51
N TYR A 78 6.29 11.20 8.56
CA TYR A 78 6.40 10.82 7.15
C TYR A 78 7.50 11.60 6.46
N SER A 79 8.36 10.90 5.71
CA SER A 79 9.35 11.49 4.81
C SER A 79 9.53 10.63 3.57
N SER A 80 9.94 11.25 2.46
CA SER A 80 10.15 10.54 1.19
C SER A 80 11.27 11.16 0.37
N ASN A 81 11.96 10.32 -0.39
CA ASN A 81 12.89 10.78 -1.41
C ASN A 81 13.07 9.68 -2.47
N PRO A 82 12.91 9.97 -3.78
CA PRO A 82 13.07 9.00 -4.85
C PRO A 82 14.52 8.58 -5.10
N GLN A 83 15.49 9.33 -4.56
CA GLN A 83 16.91 8.98 -4.68
C GLN A 83 17.31 8.07 -3.51
N ALA A 84 17.73 6.84 -3.82
CA ALA A 84 18.03 5.84 -2.79
C ALA A 84 19.08 6.27 -1.75
N PRO A 85 20.16 6.99 -2.08
CA PRO A 85 21.09 7.52 -1.07
C PRO A 85 20.43 8.52 -0.11
N GLU A 86 19.56 9.39 -0.63
CA GLU A 86 18.84 10.36 0.19
C GLU A 86 17.76 9.69 1.03
N GLN A 87 17.06 8.68 0.49
CA GLN A 87 16.15 7.87 1.28
C GLN A 87 16.88 7.15 2.42
N ALA A 88 18.12 6.65 2.20
CA ALA A 88 18.94 6.04 3.24
C ALA A 88 19.31 7.07 4.35
N ASN A 89 19.60 8.32 3.99
CA ASN A 89 19.82 9.39 4.96
C ASN A 89 18.59 9.67 5.82
N LEU A 90 17.38 9.62 5.23
CA LEU A 90 16.13 9.76 5.98
C LEU A 90 15.93 8.63 6.99
N VAL A 91 16.29 7.40 6.64
CA VAL A 91 16.25 6.25 7.57
C VAL A 91 17.26 6.45 8.70
N GLN A 92 18.48 6.89 8.38
CA GLN A 92 19.51 7.19 9.41
C GLN A 92 19.03 8.27 10.37
N ASN A 93 18.41 9.34 9.88
CA ASN A 93 17.84 10.40 10.71
C ASN A 93 16.74 9.88 11.66
N ALA A 94 15.92 8.93 11.20
CA ALA A 94 14.92 8.28 12.05
C ALA A 94 15.57 7.45 13.17
N ILE A 95 16.63 6.70 12.84
CA ILE A 95 17.42 5.93 13.82
C ILE A 95 18.03 6.88 14.88
N ASP A 96 18.68 7.94 14.44
CA ASP A 96 19.34 8.90 15.33
C ASP A 96 18.33 9.68 16.20
N SER A 97 17.11 9.81 15.74
CA SER A 97 15.97 10.40 16.49
C SER A 97 15.31 9.42 17.46
N HIS A 98 15.81 8.18 17.57
CA HIS A 98 15.30 7.13 18.45
C HIS A 98 13.79 6.90 18.34
N VAL A 99 13.27 6.80 17.10
CA VAL A 99 11.86 6.47 16.90
C VAL A 99 11.54 5.07 17.40
N ASP A 100 10.30 4.82 17.80
CA ASP A 100 9.84 3.52 18.33
C ASP A 100 9.67 2.43 17.25
N GLY A 101 9.58 2.84 15.96
CA GLY A 101 9.46 1.92 14.83
C GLY A 101 9.61 2.63 13.50
N ILE A 102 9.95 1.88 12.45
CA ILE A 102 10.16 2.39 11.10
C ILE A 102 9.34 1.55 10.11
N ALA A 103 8.55 2.21 9.27
CA ALA A 103 7.96 1.63 8.05
C ALA A 103 8.80 2.09 6.85
N LEU A 104 9.32 1.16 6.04
CA LEU A 104 10.33 1.44 5.03
C LEU A 104 10.01 0.76 3.70
N THR A 105 10.20 1.46 2.59
CA THR A 105 10.22 0.87 1.25
C THR A 105 11.65 0.61 0.78
N LEU A 106 11.91 -0.52 0.10
CA LEU A 106 13.23 -0.89 -0.39
C LEU A 106 13.24 -1.04 -1.92
N PRO A 107 13.07 0.03 -2.71
CA PRO A 107 13.11 -0.06 -4.18
C PRO A 107 14.49 -0.45 -4.68
N ASN A 108 15.54 -0.08 -3.94
CA ASN A 108 16.92 -0.46 -4.16
C ASN A 108 17.49 -1.07 -2.86
N ALA A 109 17.44 -2.39 -2.76
CA ALA A 109 17.83 -3.12 -1.56
C ALA A 109 19.32 -3.01 -1.24
N ASP A 110 20.20 -2.84 -2.25
CA ASP A 110 21.64 -2.69 -2.05
C ASP A 110 21.97 -1.36 -1.36
N ALA A 111 21.29 -0.28 -1.73
CA ALA A 111 21.50 1.03 -1.13
C ALA A 111 20.85 1.16 0.27
N LEU A 112 19.68 0.58 0.47
CA LEU A 112 18.87 0.77 1.68
C LEU A 112 19.06 -0.33 2.73
N GLY A 113 19.50 -1.52 2.30
CA GLY A 113 19.67 -2.67 3.18
C GLY A 113 20.64 -2.44 4.34
N PRO A 114 21.81 -1.80 4.15
CA PRO A 114 22.73 -1.50 5.24
C PRO A 114 22.10 -0.67 6.35
N VAL A 115 21.35 0.39 6.02
CA VAL A 115 20.72 1.26 7.02
C VAL A 115 19.50 0.58 7.67
N ALA A 116 18.75 -0.25 6.94
CA ALA A 116 17.67 -1.07 7.51
C ALA A 116 18.22 -2.08 8.53
N ARG A 117 19.36 -2.74 8.22
CA ARG A 117 20.03 -3.63 9.17
C ARG A 117 20.53 -2.89 10.40
N LYS A 118 21.01 -1.66 10.24
CA LYS A 118 21.40 -0.82 11.38
C LYS A 118 20.21 -0.53 12.30
N ALA A 119 19.04 -0.21 11.77
CA ALA A 119 17.83 -0.03 12.58
C ALA A 119 17.53 -1.29 13.42
N ALA A 120 17.61 -2.48 12.80
CA ALA A 120 17.43 -3.74 13.52
C ALA A 120 18.49 -3.97 14.62
N GLN A 121 19.76 -3.63 14.38
CA GLN A 121 20.84 -3.70 15.37
C GLN A 121 20.62 -2.74 16.54
N ASP A 122 20.02 -1.59 16.29
CA ASP A 122 19.66 -0.58 17.31
C ASP A 122 18.29 -0.92 17.99
N ASN A 123 17.76 -2.15 17.76
CA ASN A 123 16.49 -2.64 18.30
C ASN A 123 15.25 -1.80 17.91
N ILE A 124 15.30 -1.10 16.79
CA ILE A 124 14.15 -0.40 16.23
C ILE A 124 13.37 -1.36 15.33
N THR A 125 12.14 -1.69 15.71
CA THR A 125 11.28 -2.55 14.89
C THR A 125 11.03 -1.89 13.54
N THR A 126 11.39 -2.60 12.47
CA THR A 126 11.19 -2.13 11.09
C THR A 126 10.24 -3.07 10.35
N VAL A 127 9.29 -2.50 9.62
CA VAL A 127 8.41 -3.21 8.69
C VAL A 127 8.60 -2.68 7.27
N GLY A 128 8.52 -3.56 6.29
CA GLY A 128 8.59 -3.22 4.88
C GLY A 128 7.21 -3.00 4.28
N LEU A 129 7.12 -2.16 3.26
CA LEU A 129 5.91 -2.04 2.46
C LEU A 129 6.25 -1.72 1.00
N ASN A 130 5.33 -2.05 0.10
CA ASN A 130 5.36 -1.73 -1.34
C ASN A 130 6.53 -2.37 -2.10
N ALA A 131 7.77 -1.93 -1.88
CA ALA A 131 8.96 -2.38 -2.60
C ALA A 131 9.93 -3.15 -1.71
N GLY A 132 10.60 -4.20 -2.26
CA GLY A 132 11.63 -4.96 -1.57
C GLY A 132 11.16 -6.25 -0.91
N MET A 133 10.03 -6.82 -1.32
CA MET A 133 9.48 -8.06 -0.73
C MET A 133 10.45 -9.24 -0.77
N SER A 134 11.27 -9.37 -1.81
CA SER A 134 12.27 -10.45 -1.94
C SER A 134 13.44 -10.33 -0.96
N ASP A 135 13.66 -9.15 -0.39
CA ASP A 135 14.88 -8.81 0.32
C ASP A 135 14.67 -8.36 1.77
N TYR A 136 13.45 -7.97 2.17
CA TYR A 136 13.19 -7.36 3.46
C TYR A 136 13.74 -8.17 4.65
N SER A 137 13.55 -9.48 4.66
CA SER A 137 13.99 -10.36 5.77
C SER A 137 15.51 -10.44 5.89
N LYS A 138 16.26 -10.30 4.79
CA LYS A 138 17.74 -10.30 4.77
C LYS A 138 18.33 -9.12 5.54
N TYR A 139 17.55 -8.07 5.72
CA TYR A 139 17.97 -6.82 6.36
C TYR A 139 17.35 -6.61 7.75
N GLY A 140 16.74 -7.66 8.33
CA GLY A 140 16.17 -7.59 9.67
C GLY A 140 14.80 -6.89 9.75
N ILE A 141 14.14 -6.71 8.63
CA ILE A 141 12.77 -6.18 8.56
C ILE A 141 11.81 -7.30 8.95
N SER A 142 10.90 -7.03 9.88
CA SER A 142 10.11 -8.05 10.59
C SER A 142 8.86 -8.53 9.87
N ALA A 143 8.30 -7.70 8.97
CA ALA A 143 7.11 -8.01 8.17
C ALA A 143 7.13 -7.20 6.88
N PHE A 144 6.29 -7.58 5.91
CA PHE A 144 6.14 -6.85 4.65
C PHE A 144 4.66 -6.76 4.26
N PHE A 145 4.22 -5.58 3.81
CA PHE A 145 2.87 -5.29 3.34
C PHE A 145 2.89 -4.80 1.90
N GLY A 146 2.33 -5.58 0.98
CA GLY A 146 2.39 -5.25 -0.44
C GLY A 146 1.93 -6.40 -1.32
N GLN A 147 2.42 -6.47 -2.54
CA GLN A 147 2.14 -7.56 -3.45
C GLN A 147 3.43 -8.24 -3.93
N ASP A 148 3.32 -9.48 -4.41
CA ASP A 148 4.40 -10.10 -5.19
C ASP A 148 4.38 -9.54 -6.61
N GLU A 149 5.37 -8.73 -6.93
CA GLU A 149 5.42 -7.99 -8.20
C GLU A 149 5.58 -8.91 -9.41
N THR A 150 6.27 -10.04 -9.24
CA THR A 150 6.42 -11.04 -10.31
C THR A 150 5.09 -11.78 -10.54
N VAL A 151 4.37 -12.11 -9.48
CA VAL A 151 3.05 -12.75 -9.56
C VAL A 151 2.03 -11.79 -10.16
N SER A 152 2.03 -10.53 -9.72
CA SER A 152 1.12 -9.50 -10.22
C SER A 152 1.39 -9.17 -11.68
N GLY A 153 2.66 -9.03 -12.06
CA GLY A 153 3.07 -8.86 -13.45
C GLY A 153 2.68 -10.05 -14.31
N LYS A 154 2.87 -11.29 -13.82
CA LYS A 154 2.46 -12.50 -14.54
C LYS A 154 0.95 -12.54 -14.76
N ALA A 155 0.16 -12.21 -13.75
CA ALA A 155 -1.30 -12.12 -13.88
C ALA A 155 -1.73 -11.05 -14.92
N ALA A 156 -1.06 -9.89 -14.95
CA ALA A 156 -1.26 -8.87 -15.98
C ALA A 156 -0.95 -9.40 -17.38
N GLY A 157 0.19 -10.09 -17.55
CA GLY A 157 0.57 -10.71 -18.83
C GLY A 157 -0.42 -11.78 -19.30
N GLU A 158 -0.91 -12.61 -18.39
CA GLU A 158 -1.95 -13.62 -18.69
C GLU A 158 -3.28 -12.95 -19.10
N ARG A 159 -3.64 -11.83 -18.48
CA ARG A 159 -4.81 -11.05 -18.89
C ARG A 159 -4.60 -10.46 -20.30
N LEU A 160 -3.44 -9.87 -20.58
CA LEU A 160 -3.09 -9.34 -21.90
C LEU A 160 -3.12 -10.44 -22.98
N ALA A 161 -2.65 -11.65 -22.68
CA ALA A 161 -2.74 -12.80 -23.59
C ALA A 161 -4.19 -13.18 -23.90
N LYS A 162 -5.09 -13.17 -22.91
CA LYS A 162 -6.54 -13.38 -23.09
C LYS A 162 -7.19 -12.29 -23.96
N GLU A 163 -6.71 -11.04 -23.81
CA GLU A 163 -7.12 -9.89 -24.64
C GLU A 163 -6.47 -9.91 -26.05
N LYS A 164 -5.69 -10.96 -26.38
CA LYS A 164 -5.00 -11.16 -27.66
C LYS A 164 -3.97 -10.06 -27.97
N ALA A 165 -3.29 -9.56 -26.95
CA ALA A 165 -2.16 -8.62 -27.12
C ALA A 165 -1.03 -9.29 -27.93
N ARG A 166 -0.53 -8.59 -28.95
CA ARG A 166 0.55 -9.07 -29.83
C ARG A 166 1.88 -8.44 -29.52
N LYS A 167 1.89 -7.13 -29.23
CA LYS A 167 3.07 -6.39 -28.85
C LYS A 167 2.78 -5.39 -27.75
N VAL A 168 3.31 -5.66 -26.56
CA VAL A 168 3.12 -4.87 -25.36
C VAL A 168 4.32 -3.95 -25.14
N LEU A 169 4.09 -2.66 -24.92
CA LEU A 169 5.09 -1.70 -24.46
C LEU A 169 4.94 -1.55 -22.95
N CYS A 170 5.89 -2.11 -22.15
CA CYS A 170 5.90 -1.95 -20.70
C CYS A 170 6.71 -0.70 -20.34
N VAL A 171 6.08 0.29 -19.69
CA VAL A 171 6.67 1.61 -19.42
C VAL A 171 7.17 1.66 -17.97
N ILE A 172 8.50 1.56 -17.80
CA ILE A 172 9.17 1.73 -16.50
C ILE A 172 9.47 3.21 -16.31
N HIS A 173 8.92 3.79 -15.26
CA HIS A 173 9.03 5.23 -14.96
C HIS A 173 10.02 5.56 -13.83
N GLU A 174 10.53 4.54 -13.14
CA GLU A 174 11.59 4.64 -12.13
C GLU A 174 12.68 3.62 -12.46
N GLN A 175 13.66 4.02 -13.23
CA GLN A 175 14.76 3.13 -13.61
C GLN A 175 15.53 2.62 -12.39
N GLY A 176 15.72 1.31 -12.29
CA GLY A 176 16.41 0.67 -11.16
C GLY A 176 15.50 0.39 -9.96
N ASN A 177 14.19 0.68 -10.04
CA ASN A 177 13.21 0.21 -9.08
C ASN A 177 12.90 -1.28 -9.32
N SER A 178 13.34 -2.14 -8.39
CA SER A 178 13.22 -3.59 -8.50
C SER A 178 11.77 -4.07 -8.64
N SER A 179 10.80 -3.35 -8.08
CA SER A 179 9.38 -3.68 -8.20
C SER A 179 8.88 -3.49 -9.64
N GLN A 180 9.24 -2.37 -10.28
CA GLN A 180 8.83 -2.10 -11.66
C GLN A 180 9.49 -3.05 -12.66
N GLU A 181 10.78 -3.35 -12.46
CA GLU A 181 11.48 -4.37 -13.27
C GLU A 181 10.81 -5.75 -13.12
N SER A 182 10.44 -6.14 -11.91
CA SER A 182 9.75 -7.41 -11.63
C SER A 182 8.34 -7.45 -12.24
N ARG A 183 7.59 -6.34 -12.26
CA ARG A 183 6.28 -6.24 -12.93
C ARG A 183 6.43 -6.49 -14.43
N CYS A 184 7.33 -5.78 -15.12
CA CYS A 184 7.56 -6.00 -16.56
C CYS A 184 8.08 -7.41 -16.87
N ALA A 185 9.00 -7.95 -16.07
CA ALA A 185 9.46 -9.34 -16.22
C ALA A 185 8.31 -10.34 -16.05
N GLY A 186 7.43 -10.10 -15.08
CA GLY A 186 6.21 -10.86 -14.87
C GLY A 186 5.27 -10.78 -16.07
N VAL A 187 4.99 -9.58 -16.58
CA VAL A 187 4.16 -9.36 -17.79
C VAL A 187 4.68 -10.17 -18.96
N LYS A 188 5.98 -10.12 -19.23
CA LYS A 188 6.62 -10.93 -20.28
C LYS A 188 6.38 -12.43 -20.07
N LYS A 189 6.54 -12.90 -18.83
CA LYS A 189 6.32 -14.31 -18.47
C LYS A 189 4.86 -14.73 -18.64
N GLY A 190 3.92 -13.88 -18.25
CA GLY A 190 2.48 -14.16 -18.36
C GLY A 190 1.97 -14.10 -19.79
N LEU A 191 2.51 -13.18 -20.61
CA LEU A 191 2.20 -13.08 -22.04
C LEU A 191 2.70 -14.33 -22.81
N GLY A 192 3.84 -14.89 -22.41
CA GLY A 192 4.41 -16.11 -22.96
C GLY A 192 4.59 -16.02 -24.50
N SER A 193 4.13 -17.06 -25.21
CA SER A 193 4.18 -17.13 -26.68
C SER A 193 3.00 -16.43 -27.37
N ALA A 194 2.04 -15.87 -26.64
CA ALA A 194 0.88 -15.18 -27.22
C ALA A 194 1.26 -13.85 -27.87
N GLY A 195 2.35 -13.22 -27.42
CA GLY A 195 2.83 -11.94 -27.94
C GLY A 195 4.27 -11.66 -27.56
N SER A 196 4.72 -10.47 -27.89
CA SER A 196 6.05 -9.93 -27.52
C SER A 196 5.92 -8.74 -26.57
N MET A 197 6.95 -8.45 -25.81
CA MET A 197 7.01 -7.29 -24.93
C MET A 197 8.33 -6.57 -25.07
N GLU A 198 8.27 -5.25 -25.08
CA GLU A 198 9.42 -4.35 -25.07
C GLU A 198 9.31 -3.43 -23.84
N ILE A 199 10.44 -3.10 -23.22
CA ILE A 199 10.51 -2.14 -22.11
C ILE A 199 10.86 -0.76 -22.68
N LEU A 200 10.14 0.27 -22.22
CA LEU A 200 10.46 1.66 -22.44
C LEU A 200 10.75 2.33 -21.10
N TYR A 201 11.98 2.82 -20.93
CA TYR A 201 12.33 3.59 -19.74
C TYR A 201 12.02 5.08 -19.97
N VAL A 202 11.35 5.67 -19.00
CA VAL A 202 11.01 7.10 -18.98
C VAL A 202 11.30 7.69 -17.61
N ASN A 203 11.32 9.01 -17.49
CA ASN A 203 11.40 9.70 -16.21
C ASN A 203 9.99 10.07 -15.73
N GLY A 204 9.43 9.32 -14.79
CA GLY A 204 8.08 9.54 -14.25
C GLY A 204 7.87 10.87 -13.53
N MET A 205 8.95 11.54 -13.14
CA MET A 205 8.88 12.89 -12.54
C MET A 205 8.63 14.00 -13.58
N ASP A 206 8.75 13.68 -14.87
CA ASP A 206 8.51 14.60 -15.98
C ASP A 206 7.50 14.01 -16.97
N LEU A 207 6.22 14.17 -16.66
CA LEU A 207 5.12 13.64 -17.48
C LEU A 207 5.11 14.21 -18.91
N THR A 208 5.63 15.41 -19.13
CA THR A 208 5.78 15.96 -20.47
C THR A 208 6.80 15.17 -21.29
N SER A 209 7.92 14.81 -20.67
CA SER A 209 8.92 13.94 -21.28
C SER A 209 8.38 12.52 -21.49
N VAL A 210 7.57 11.99 -20.57
CA VAL A 210 6.86 10.70 -20.73
C VAL A 210 5.98 10.74 -21.98
N GLU A 211 5.12 11.77 -22.11
CA GLU A 211 4.21 11.93 -23.26
C GLU A 211 4.97 11.92 -24.58
N SER A 212 5.98 12.79 -24.73
CA SER A 212 6.76 12.89 -25.97
C SER A 212 7.56 11.60 -26.30
N THR A 213 8.08 10.92 -25.28
CA THR A 213 8.84 9.67 -25.48
C THR A 213 7.92 8.53 -25.93
N VAL A 214 6.75 8.37 -25.31
CA VAL A 214 5.76 7.36 -25.68
C VAL A 214 5.18 7.65 -27.08
N GLU A 215 4.85 8.91 -27.37
CA GLU A 215 4.38 9.34 -28.70
C GLU A 215 5.39 9.00 -29.78
N ALA A 216 6.66 9.38 -29.60
CA ALA A 216 7.73 9.08 -30.55
C ALA A 216 7.90 7.57 -30.76
N LYS A 217 7.84 6.77 -29.70
CA LYS A 217 7.91 5.30 -29.79
C LYS A 217 6.76 4.72 -30.60
N LEU A 218 5.51 5.17 -30.35
CA LEU A 218 4.32 4.74 -31.09
C LEU A 218 4.30 5.22 -32.55
N ALA A 219 4.89 6.37 -32.83
CA ALA A 219 5.06 6.87 -34.19
C ALA A 219 6.05 5.99 -34.98
N GLN A 220 7.14 5.57 -34.34
CA GLN A 220 8.18 4.74 -34.93
C GLN A 220 7.75 3.27 -35.10
N ASP A 221 6.96 2.74 -34.15
CA ASP A 221 6.59 1.33 -34.08
C ASP A 221 5.06 1.16 -34.04
N LYS A 222 4.45 1.07 -35.19
CA LYS A 222 3.00 0.89 -35.34
C LYS A 222 2.48 -0.51 -34.99
N SER A 223 3.39 -1.45 -34.65
CA SER A 223 3.02 -2.81 -34.25
C SER A 223 2.64 -2.92 -32.77
N VAL A 224 2.93 -1.92 -31.96
CA VAL A 224 2.52 -1.85 -30.55
C VAL A 224 1.00 -1.75 -30.49
N ASP A 225 0.33 -2.73 -29.89
CA ASP A 225 -1.11 -2.79 -29.73
C ASP A 225 -1.57 -2.69 -28.28
N TRP A 226 -0.63 -2.74 -27.33
CA TRP A 226 -0.87 -2.50 -25.91
C TRP A 226 0.26 -1.73 -25.25
N ILE A 227 -0.12 -0.88 -24.31
CA ILE A 227 0.78 -0.19 -23.39
C ILE A 227 0.44 -0.66 -21.97
N MET A 228 1.45 -1.10 -21.24
CA MET A 228 1.36 -1.41 -19.82
C MET A 228 2.07 -0.31 -19.03
N GLY A 229 1.29 0.61 -18.44
CA GLY A 229 1.77 1.55 -17.44
C GLY A 229 2.01 0.85 -16.10
N LEU A 230 2.86 1.43 -15.27
CA LEU A 230 3.14 0.87 -13.93
C LEU A 230 2.66 1.78 -12.81
N GLN A 231 1.96 2.88 -13.16
CA GLN A 231 1.36 3.85 -12.27
C GLN A 231 0.26 4.63 -13.00
N ALA A 232 -0.76 5.09 -12.28
CA ALA A 232 -1.91 5.77 -12.86
C ALA A 232 -1.56 7.05 -13.66
N PRO A 233 -0.79 8.04 -13.15
CA PRO A 233 -0.44 9.23 -13.93
C PRO A 233 0.36 8.92 -15.21
N VAL A 234 1.25 7.94 -15.16
CA VAL A 234 2.05 7.51 -16.33
C VAL A 234 1.15 6.86 -17.39
N ALA A 235 0.18 6.03 -16.97
CA ALA A 235 -0.75 5.40 -17.89
C ALA A 235 -1.70 6.43 -18.55
N MET A 236 -2.19 7.39 -17.78
CA MET A 236 -3.01 8.50 -18.32
C MET A 236 -2.23 9.34 -19.34
N THR A 237 -0.95 9.57 -19.08
CA THR A 237 -0.05 10.27 -20.00
C THR A 237 0.22 9.43 -21.25
N ALA A 238 0.44 8.12 -21.08
CA ALA A 238 0.62 7.20 -22.20
C ALA A 238 -0.63 7.10 -23.09
N GLN A 239 -1.83 7.18 -22.52
CA GLN A 239 -3.07 7.25 -23.29
C GLN A 239 -3.13 8.53 -24.16
N LYS A 240 -2.78 9.69 -23.58
CA LYS A 240 -2.70 10.95 -24.36
C LYS A 240 -1.68 10.85 -25.50
N ALA A 241 -0.51 10.26 -25.22
CA ALA A 241 0.52 10.04 -26.23
C ALA A 241 0.04 9.10 -27.35
N ALA A 242 -0.74 8.06 -27.01
CA ALA A 242 -1.34 7.17 -28.01
C ALA A 242 -2.33 7.91 -28.89
N ASP A 243 -3.19 8.73 -28.31
CA ASP A 243 -4.15 9.57 -29.05
C ASP A 243 -3.42 10.55 -30.00
N ALA A 244 -2.37 11.23 -29.52
CA ALA A 244 -1.56 12.17 -30.31
C ALA A 244 -0.83 11.48 -31.47
N ALA A 245 -0.31 10.26 -31.24
CA ALA A 245 0.35 9.43 -32.28
C ALA A 245 -0.63 8.80 -33.28
N GLY A 246 -1.94 8.95 -33.09
CA GLY A 246 -2.97 8.23 -33.85
C GLY A 246 -2.88 6.72 -33.71
N SER A 247 -2.37 6.23 -32.56
CA SER A 247 -2.22 4.82 -32.25
C SER A 247 -3.54 4.21 -31.76
N GLN A 248 -3.78 2.95 -32.11
CA GLN A 248 -4.91 2.18 -31.60
C GLN A 248 -4.49 1.27 -30.42
N ALA A 249 -3.31 1.49 -29.84
CA ALA A 249 -2.84 0.71 -28.72
C ALA A 249 -3.75 0.95 -27.50
N LYS A 250 -4.22 -0.14 -26.89
CA LYS A 250 -4.98 -0.08 -25.64
C LYS A 250 -4.01 0.15 -24.47
N VAL A 251 -4.49 0.80 -23.43
CA VAL A 251 -3.69 1.05 -22.22
C VAL A 251 -4.26 0.27 -21.05
N ALA A 252 -3.38 -0.42 -20.35
CA ALA A 252 -3.61 -1.00 -19.03
C ALA A 252 -2.52 -0.53 -18.07
N THR A 253 -2.73 -0.63 -16.78
CA THR A 253 -1.77 -0.12 -15.81
C THR A 253 -1.77 -0.90 -14.51
N PHE A 254 -0.80 -0.59 -13.67
CA PHE A 254 -0.86 -0.79 -12.24
C PHE A 254 -1.38 0.47 -11.57
N ASP A 255 -1.90 0.30 -10.36
CA ASP A 255 -2.41 1.31 -9.45
C ASP A 255 -3.67 2.03 -9.95
N THR A 256 -4.37 2.59 -8.99
CA THR A 256 -5.58 3.37 -9.19
C THR A 256 -5.42 4.76 -8.55
N ASP A 257 -6.13 5.72 -9.10
CA ASP A 257 -6.46 6.99 -8.47
C ASP A 257 -7.83 7.46 -9.03
N SER A 258 -8.34 8.56 -8.55
CA SER A 258 -9.67 9.04 -8.95
C SER A 258 -9.75 9.36 -10.46
N ALA A 259 -8.67 9.86 -11.07
CA ALA A 259 -8.62 10.17 -12.50
C ALA A 259 -8.63 8.89 -13.35
N LEU A 260 -7.85 7.88 -12.94
CA LEU A 260 -7.79 6.60 -13.62
C LEU A 260 -9.11 5.82 -13.49
N VAL A 261 -9.76 5.83 -12.32
CA VAL A 261 -11.08 5.23 -12.10
C VAL A 261 -12.10 5.80 -13.11
N ASN A 262 -12.15 7.13 -13.26
CA ASN A 262 -12.98 7.77 -14.25
C ASN A 262 -12.62 7.35 -15.70
N ALA A 263 -11.34 7.17 -16.01
CA ALA A 263 -10.89 6.75 -17.32
C ALA A 263 -11.26 5.29 -17.63
N ILE A 264 -11.25 4.41 -16.64
CA ILE A 264 -11.74 3.02 -16.76
C ILE A 264 -13.26 3.02 -17.02
N GLN A 265 -14.04 3.81 -16.25
CA GLN A 265 -15.49 3.95 -16.45
C GLN A 265 -15.82 4.41 -17.88
N GLN A 266 -15.03 5.32 -18.44
CA GLN A 266 -15.17 5.82 -19.81
C GLN A 266 -14.63 4.86 -20.89
N GLY A 267 -13.99 3.74 -20.51
CA GLY A 267 -13.38 2.79 -21.44
C GLY A 267 -12.08 3.27 -22.10
N LYS A 268 -11.48 4.35 -21.61
CA LYS A 268 -10.20 4.88 -22.10
C LYS A 268 -9.01 4.03 -21.61
N ILE A 269 -9.09 3.52 -20.40
CA ILE A 269 -8.15 2.57 -19.84
C ILE A 269 -8.85 1.22 -19.72
N ALA A 270 -8.21 0.16 -20.20
CA ALA A 270 -8.83 -1.16 -20.30
C ALA A 270 -8.98 -1.84 -18.92
N PHE A 271 -7.93 -1.78 -18.10
CA PHE A 271 -7.93 -2.30 -16.74
C PHE A 271 -6.74 -1.76 -15.94
N ALA A 272 -6.86 -1.83 -14.62
CA ALA A 272 -5.77 -1.59 -13.69
C ALA A 272 -5.54 -2.82 -12.78
N ILE A 273 -4.31 -2.98 -12.31
CA ILE A 273 -3.95 -3.92 -11.24
C ILE A 273 -3.73 -3.10 -9.97
N ASP A 274 -4.68 -3.16 -9.07
CA ASP A 274 -4.66 -2.43 -7.81
C ASP A 274 -3.93 -3.25 -6.73
N GLN A 275 -3.00 -2.62 -6.06
CA GLN A 275 -2.27 -3.18 -4.93
C GLN A 275 -2.71 -2.62 -3.57
N GLN A 276 -3.76 -1.80 -3.54
CA GLN A 276 -4.36 -1.22 -2.34
C GLN A 276 -3.37 -0.37 -1.51
N PRO A 277 -2.87 0.75 -2.05
CA PRO A 277 -1.83 1.57 -1.43
C PRO A 277 -2.21 2.09 -0.04
N TYR A 278 -3.45 2.55 0.15
CA TYR A 278 -3.96 2.96 1.46
C TYR A 278 -3.82 1.83 2.50
N LEU A 279 -4.19 0.60 2.12
CA LEU A 279 -4.10 -0.57 3.00
C LEU A 279 -2.64 -0.88 3.37
N GLN A 280 -1.70 -0.72 2.44
CA GLN A 280 -0.26 -0.91 2.73
C GLN A 280 0.23 0.04 3.82
N GLY A 281 -0.08 1.32 3.69
CA GLY A 281 0.28 2.33 4.69
C GLY A 281 -0.38 2.08 6.04
N TYR A 282 -1.69 1.79 6.02
CA TYR A 282 -2.46 1.50 7.21
C TYR A 282 -1.89 0.30 7.99
N MET A 283 -1.68 -0.83 7.31
CA MET A 283 -1.19 -2.06 7.94
C MET A 283 0.24 -1.94 8.45
N ALA A 284 1.10 -1.22 7.74
CA ALA A 284 2.48 -1.01 8.17
C ALA A 284 2.54 -0.26 9.51
N ILE A 285 1.75 0.79 9.67
CA ILE A 285 1.71 1.57 10.92
C ILE A 285 0.97 0.83 12.03
N ASP A 286 -0.14 0.15 11.72
CA ASP A 286 -0.86 -0.69 12.70
C ASP A 286 0.03 -1.83 13.22
N ALA A 287 0.86 -2.44 12.37
CA ALA A 287 1.81 -3.48 12.75
C ALA A 287 2.90 -2.97 13.70
N LEU A 288 3.43 -1.76 13.48
CA LEU A 288 4.40 -1.15 14.40
C LEU A 288 3.79 -0.90 15.78
N TRP A 289 2.54 -0.45 15.83
CA TRP A 289 1.82 -0.31 17.09
C TRP A 289 1.65 -1.66 17.82
N LEU A 290 1.22 -2.72 17.11
CA LEU A 290 1.08 -4.05 17.67
C LEU A 290 2.41 -4.58 18.21
N ALA A 291 3.50 -4.44 17.46
CA ALA A 291 4.83 -4.84 17.87
C ALA A 291 5.25 -4.15 19.18
N LYS A 292 5.03 -2.83 19.27
CA LYS A 292 5.37 -2.05 20.46
C LYS A 292 4.43 -2.35 21.64
N ARG A 293 3.16 -2.61 21.37
CA ARG A 293 2.11 -2.86 22.36
C ARG A 293 2.27 -4.20 23.06
N ASN A 294 2.53 -5.26 22.32
CA ASN A 294 2.50 -6.64 22.83
C ASN A 294 3.42 -7.64 22.10
N GLY A 295 4.32 -7.15 21.23
CA GLY A 295 5.24 -8.00 20.47
C GLY A 295 4.59 -8.76 19.30
N SER A 296 3.32 -8.49 18.97
CA SER A 296 2.66 -9.17 17.84
C SER A 296 3.09 -8.58 16.50
N MET A 297 3.24 -9.45 15.50
CA MET A 297 3.56 -9.06 14.13
C MET A 297 2.62 -9.78 13.15
N PRO A 298 1.84 -9.04 12.33
CA PRO A 298 1.03 -9.64 11.29
C PRO A 298 1.85 -10.50 10.32
N GLY A 299 1.24 -11.58 9.81
CA GLY A 299 1.90 -12.50 8.89
C GLY A 299 2.92 -13.43 9.54
N GLY A 300 3.27 -13.28 10.82
CA GLY A 300 4.25 -14.13 11.50
C GLY A 300 5.62 -14.11 10.82
N GLY A 301 6.04 -12.96 10.28
CA GLY A 301 7.27 -12.80 9.51
C GLY A 301 7.15 -13.10 8.01
N GLN A 302 5.98 -13.56 7.53
CA GLN A 302 5.70 -13.74 6.12
C GLN A 302 5.05 -12.47 5.55
N PRO A 303 5.16 -12.22 4.21
CA PRO A 303 4.48 -11.10 3.57
C PRO A 303 2.96 -11.18 3.76
N VAL A 304 2.34 -10.02 4.01
CA VAL A 304 0.88 -9.85 3.99
C VAL A 304 0.50 -9.19 2.67
N TYR A 305 -0.21 -9.95 1.84
CA TYR A 305 -0.54 -9.50 0.49
C TYR A 305 -1.70 -8.51 0.49
N THR A 306 -1.52 -7.40 -0.22
CA THR A 306 -2.55 -6.38 -0.47
C THR A 306 -3.03 -6.37 -1.93
N GLY A 307 -2.52 -7.23 -2.77
CA GLY A 307 -2.87 -7.41 -4.18
C GLY A 307 -2.26 -8.69 -4.77
N PRO A 308 -2.45 -8.94 -6.08
CA PRO A 308 -3.12 -8.08 -7.07
C PRO A 308 -4.66 -8.17 -7.04
N SER A 309 -5.32 -7.05 -7.35
CA SER A 309 -6.77 -7.00 -7.60
C SER A 309 -7.01 -6.32 -8.95
N PHE A 310 -7.77 -6.97 -9.85
CA PHE A 310 -8.08 -6.39 -11.15
C PHE A 310 -9.28 -5.47 -11.08
N ILE A 311 -9.11 -4.24 -11.58
CA ILE A 311 -10.16 -3.23 -11.72
C ILE A 311 -10.38 -2.97 -13.21
N ASP A 312 -11.59 -3.20 -13.68
CA ASP A 312 -12.03 -2.92 -15.05
C ASP A 312 -13.47 -2.39 -15.06
N GLN A 313 -14.04 -2.15 -16.24
CA GLN A 313 -15.40 -1.61 -16.36
C GLN A 313 -16.47 -2.43 -15.63
N SER A 314 -16.25 -3.73 -15.39
CA SER A 314 -17.23 -4.59 -14.74
C SER A 314 -17.33 -4.38 -13.23
N ASN A 315 -16.30 -3.80 -12.59
CA ASN A 315 -16.22 -3.66 -11.14
C ASN A 315 -15.71 -2.29 -10.64
N VAL A 316 -15.31 -1.39 -11.53
CA VAL A 316 -14.73 -0.09 -11.16
C VAL A 316 -15.66 0.76 -10.28
N ASP A 317 -16.98 0.63 -10.44
CA ASP A 317 -17.95 1.37 -9.63
C ASP A 317 -17.89 0.98 -8.14
N THR A 318 -17.40 -0.22 -7.83
CA THR A 318 -17.26 -0.67 -6.43
C THR A 318 -16.19 0.10 -5.63
N ILE A 319 -15.27 0.78 -6.32
CA ILE A 319 -14.20 1.56 -5.68
C ILE A 319 -14.30 3.06 -5.98
N ALA A 320 -15.26 3.50 -6.80
CA ALA A 320 -15.31 4.88 -7.29
C ALA A 320 -15.43 5.91 -6.16
N ASP A 321 -16.33 5.70 -5.21
CA ASP A 321 -16.51 6.62 -4.08
C ASP A 321 -15.26 6.68 -3.19
N ALA A 322 -14.62 5.52 -2.94
CA ALA A 322 -13.40 5.46 -2.16
C ALA A 322 -12.23 6.15 -2.89
N ALA A 323 -12.12 5.99 -4.21
CA ALA A 323 -11.11 6.67 -5.01
C ALA A 323 -11.30 8.20 -5.01
N GLN A 324 -12.55 8.68 -5.09
CA GLN A 324 -12.85 10.11 -4.98
C GLN A 324 -12.53 10.67 -3.59
N ALA A 325 -12.69 9.86 -2.56
CA ALA A 325 -12.36 10.24 -1.18
C ALA A 325 -10.86 10.15 -0.85
N GLY A 326 -9.99 9.74 -1.80
CA GLY A 326 -8.55 9.55 -1.56
C GLY A 326 -8.23 8.36 -0.67
N LEU A 327 -9.05 7.32 -0.72
CA LEU A 327 -8.89 6.10 0.10
C LEU A 327 -8.56 4.86 -0.77
N ARG A 328 -8.53 5.07 -2.10
CA ARG A 328 -8.28 3.96 -3.04
C ARG A 328 -7.56 4.41 -4.30
#